data_c69f37af66a1b4b798ea9b0fe8ee2262
#
_entry.id   c69f37af66a1b4b798ea9b0fe8ee2262
#
_cell.length_a   1.000
_cell.length_b   1.000
_cell.length_c   1.000
_cell.angle_alpha   90.00
_cell.angle_beta   90.00
_cell.angle_gamma   90.00
#
_symmetry.space_group_name_H-M   'P 1'
#
loop_
_entity.id
_entity.type
_entity.pdbx_description
1 polymer ?
#
loop_
_entity_poly.entity_id
_entity_poly.type
_entity_poly.pdbx_seq_one_letter_code
_entity_poly.pdbx_strand_id
1 'polypeptide(L)'
;MENARPAPGEELSPGAETVPRLAATVILLRDEDGLEVLLAQRNPGARFMGGAWVFPGGAVGAQDGEGEAALRAAAIRELREEAGVRLPDPAALVAFSRWITPAAVRIRYDTWFFLATLPAGAALEIDGAEVVDARWFVPGDALAAADRGEILLVFPTIKHLEQLSGFGSAGELIAHARRQTVAPVQPRVLGTGETARIVLPGEPGYTR
;
A
#
# COMPACT_ATOMS: atom_id res chain seq x y z
N MET A 1 -3.64 -8.32 -20.55
CA MET A 1 -3.07 -7.92 -19.24
C MET A 1 -1.76 -8.68 -19.08
N GLU A 2 -0.68 -7.98 -19.29
CA GLU A 2 0.67 -8.55 -19.22
C GLU A 2 1.05 -8.78 -17.75
N ASN A 3 1.55 -9.97 -17.46
CA ASN A 3 1.92 -10.43 -16.12
C ASN A 3 2.76 -9.37 -15.38
N ALA A 4 2.27 -8.89 -14.24
CA ALA A 4 3.05 -8.06 -13.35
C ALA A 4 4.34 -8.84 -12.97
N ARG A 5 5.47 -8.37 -13.49
CA ARG A 5 6.78 -8.85 -13.04
C ARG A 5 6.93 -8.50 -11.56
N PRO A 6 7.64 -9.32 -10.75
CA PRO A 6 7.99 -8.91 -9.39
C PRO A 6 8.58 -7.51 -9.42
N ALA A 7 8.14 -6.65 -8.49
CA ALA A 7 8.69 -5.29 -8.42
C ALA A 7 10.21 -5.36 -8.17
N PRO A 8 10.99 -4.38 -8.66
CA PRO A 8 12.43 -4.33 -8.41
C PRO A 8 12.71 -4.41 -6.91
N GLY A 9 13.46 -5.41 -6.47
CA GLY A 9 13.76 -5.70 -5.07
C GLY A 9 12.93 -6.84 -4.44
N GLU A 10 11.93 -7.39 -5.12
CA GLU A 10 11.25 -8.61 -4.71
C GLU A 10 12.06 -9.83 -5.16
N GLU A 11 13.15 -10.11 -4.46
CA GLU A 11 13.94 -11.32 -4.70
C GLU A 11 13.18 -12.54 -4.18
N LEU A 12 12.99 -13.54 -5.04
CA LEU A 12 12.47 -14.84 -4.63
C LEU A 12 13.49 -15.52 -3.70
N SER A 13 13.01 -16.05 -2.59
CA SER A 13 13.83 -16.78 -1.63
C SER A 13 13.92 -18.26 -2.04
N PRO A 14 15.11 -18.77 -2.34
CA PRO A 14 15.29 -20.21 -2.56
C PRO A 14 15.35 -21.03 -1.26
N GLY A 15 15.19 -20.39 -0.10
CA GLY A 15 15.34 -20.98 1.23
C GLY A 15 14.05 -21.09 2.03
N ALA A 16 14.20 -21.23 3.35
CA ALA A 16 13.08 -21.33 4.27
C ALA A 16 12.23 -20.02 4.29
N GLU A 17 10.93 -20.18 4.50
CA GLU A 17 9.99 -19.08 4.65
C GLU A 17 10.40 -18.15 5.82
N THR A 18 10.49 -16.85 5.54
CA THR A 18 10.78 -15.86 6.58
C THR A 18 9.50 -15.41 7.27
N VAL A 19 9.59 -15.02 8.55
CA VAL A 19 8.46 -14.44 9.28
C VAL A 19 8.20 -13.03 8.77
N PRO A 20 6.97 -12.70 8.33
CA PRO A 20 6.63 -11.35 7.89
C PRO A 20 6.77 -10.33 9.04
N ARG A 21 7.35 -9.17 8.75
CA ARG A 21 7.39 -8.04 9.67
C ARG A 21 6.07 -7.29 9.63
N LEU A 22 5.55 -6.87 10.78
CA LEU A 22 4.36 -6.02 10.82
C LEU A 22 4.66 -4.67 10.16
N ALA A 23 3.72 -4.20 9.36
CA ALA A 23 3.76 -2.91 8.70
C ALA A 23 2.37 -2.27 8.66
N ALA A 24 2.34 -0.96 8.51
CA ALA A 24 1.10 -0.22 8.43
C ALA A 24 1.21 0.91 7.40
N THR A 25 0.15 1.11 6.64
CA THR A 25 0.09 2.01 5.49
C THR A 25 -1.21 2.81 5.55
N VAL A 26 -1.16 4.09 5.19
CA VAL A 26 -2.35 4.95 5.07
C VAL A 26 -2.67 5.20 3.61
N ILE A 27 -3.87 4.82 3.19
CA ILE A 27 -4.50 5.31 1.97
C ILE A 27 -5.19 6.62 2.34
N LEU A 28 -4.48 7.73 2.14
CA LEU A 28 -5.00 9.06 2.43
C LEU A 28 -5.90 9.51 1.29
N LEU A 29 -7.09 9.97 1.64
CA LEU A 29 -8.18 10.28 0.73
C LEU A 29 -8.49 11.77 0.78
N ARG A 30 -8.88 12.33 -0.35
CA ARG A 30 -9.59 13.61 -0.43
C ARG A 30 -10.67 13.55 -1.52
N ASP A 31 -11.66 14.43 -1.41
CA ASP A 31 -12.65 14.68 -2.46
C ASP A 31 -12.42 16.09 -3.00
N GLU A 32 -11.98 16.21 -4.25
CA GLU A 32 -11.87 17.49 -4.95
C GLU A 32 -12.77 17.46 -6.19
N ASP A 33 -12.36 16.83 -7.27
CA ASP A 33 -13.21 16.54 -8.44
C ASP A 33 -13.58 15.03 -8.50
N GLY A 34 -13.91 14.46 -7.34
CA GLY A 34 -14.12 13.04 -7.10
C GLY A 34 -13.12 12.49 -6.09
N LEU A 35 -13.13 11.16 -5.93
CA LEU A 35 -12.21 10.48 -5.02
C LEU A 35 -10.78 10.56 -5.54
N GLU A 36 -9.89 11.14 -4.74
CA GLU A 36 -8.44 11.09 -4.97
C GLU A 36 -7.70 10.42 -3.82
N VAL A 37 -6.59 9.79 -4.14
CA VAL A 37 -5.67 9.14 -3.20
C VAL A 37 -4.29 9.74 -3.30
N LEU A 38 -3.59 9.84 -2.17
CA LEU A 38 -2.19 10.24 -2.13
C LEU A 38 -1.31 9.04 -2.46
N LEU A 39 -0.44 9.20 -3.45
CA LEU A 39 0.69 8.31 -3.68
C LEU A 39 1.99 9.08 -3.47
N ALA A 40 2.98 8.41 -2.90
CA ALA A 40 4.32 8.91 -2.63
C ALA A 40 5.35 8.13 -3.47
N GLN A 41 6.26 8.84 -4.13
CA GLN A 41 7.32 8.21 -4.91
C GLN A 41 8.52 7.92 -4.01
N ARG A 42 8.85 6.66 -3.86
CA ARG A 42 10.06 6.24 -3.14
C ARG A 42 11.31 6.68 -3.87
N ASN A 43 12.32 7.09 -3.11
CA ASN A 43 13.62 7.46 -3.68
C ASN A 43 14.11 6.37 -4.64
N PRO A 44 14.45 6.69 -5.89
CA PRO A 44 14.97 5.71 -6.86
C PRO A 44 16.21 4.95 -6.39
N GLY A 45 17.01 5.55 -5.48
CA GLY A 45 18.16 4.91 -4.84
C GLY A 45 17.81 3.95 -3.69
N ALA A 46 16.54 3.79 -3.32
CA ALA A 46 16.13 2.88 -2.26
C ALA A 46 16.41 1.41 -2.66
N ARG A 47 16.89 0.62 -1.68
CA ARG A 47 17.20 -0.81 -1.92
C ARG A 47 15.97 -1.67 -2.20
N PHE A 48 14.80 -1.22 -1.78
CA PHE A 48 13.54 -1.93 -1.95
C PHE A 48 12.51 -1.02 -2.62
N MET A 49 11.97 -1.45 -3.76
CA MET A 49 10.96 -0.73 -4.55
C MET A 49 11.35 0.71 -4.92
N GLY A 50 12.63 0.97 -5.21
CA GLY A 50 13.11 2.31 -5.59
C GLY A 50 12.38 2.85 -6.83
N GLY A 51 11.92 4.11 -6.76
CA GLY A 51 11.17 4.77 -7.82
C GLY A 51 9.69 4.39 -7.91
N ALA A 52 9.23 3.40 -7.15
CA ALA A 52 7.82 3.03 -7.14
C ALA A 52 6.97 4.07 -6.41
N TRP A 53 5.75 4.24 -6.91
CA TRP A 53 4.70 5.03 -6.27
C TRP A 53 3.87 4.11 -5.38
N VAL A 54 3.78 4.46 -4.11
CA VAL A 54 3.14 3.67 -3.05
C VAL A 54 2.28 4.57 -2.16
N PHE A 55 1.40 3.98 -1.39
CA PHE A 55 0.77 4.69 -0.27
C PHE A 55 1.78 4.90 0.86
N PRO A 56 1.78 6.03 1.57
CA PRO A 56 2.64 6.27 2.72
C PRO A 56 2.52 5.17 3.77
N GLY A 57 3.66 4.68 4.25
CA GLY A 57 3.67 3.61 5.24
C GLY A 57 4.99 2.87 5.37
N GLY A 58 5.13 2.15 6.47
CA GLY A 58 6.36 1.41 6.78
C GLY A 58 6.21 0.37 7.87
N ALA A 59 7.34 -0.14 8.33
CA ALA A 59 7.39 -1.17 9.35
C ALA A 59 6.98 -0.64 10.73
N VAL A 60 6.26 -1.46 11.50
CA VAL A 60 6.04 -1.20 12.92
C VAL A 60 7.37 -1.32 13.66
N GLY A 61 7.75 -0.27 14.36
CA GLY A 61 8.96 -0.21 15.18
C GLY A 61 8.66 -0.30 16.68
N ALA A 62 9.71 -0.45 17.49
CA ALA A 62 9.56 -0.51 18.94
C ALA A 62 8.95 0.75 19.55
N GLN A 63 9.14 1.91 18.89
CA GLN A 63 8.56 3.19 19.30
C GLN A 63 7.03 3.26 19.12
N ASP A 64 6.45 2.39 18.32
CA ASP A 64 5.02 2.38 18.02
C ASP A 64 4.21 1.61 19.08
N GLY A 65 4.90 0.87 19.97
CA GLY A 65 4.26 0.05 21.01
C GLY A 65 3.93 -1.38 20.54
N GLU A 66 2.84 -1.94 21.07
CA GLU A 66 2.47 -3.33 20.82
C GLU A 66 1.00 -3.47 20.39
N GLY A 67 0.69 -4.60 19.74
CA GLY A 67 -0.67 -4.96 19.34
C GLY A 67 -1.26 -4.09 18.22
N GLU A 68 -2.59 -3.99 18.18
CA GLU A 68 -3.29 -3.20 17.15
C GLU A 68 -3.01 -1.70 17.25
N ALA A 69 -2.79 -1.19 18.47
CA ALA A 69 -2.45 0.21 18.68
C ALA A 69 -1.12 0.58 18.00
N ALA A 70 -0.14 -0.34 18.00
CA ALA A 70 1.14 -0.13 17.32
C ALA A 70 1.00 0.01 15.80
N LEU A 71 0.08 -0.73 15.18
CA LEU A 71 -0.22 -0.59 13.75
C LEU A 71 -0.72 0.82 13.40
N ARG A 72 -1.63 1.34 14.22
CA ARG A 72 -2.19 2.70 14.02
C ARG A 72 -1.14 3.77 14.30
N ALA A 73 -0.32 3.58 15.33
CA ALA A 73 0.78 4.50 15.65
C ALA A 73 1.82 4.54 14.53
N ALA A 74 2.24 3.39 14.00
CA ALA A 74 3.14 3.30 12.85
C ALA A 74 2.55 3.98 11.63
N ALA A 75 1.28 3.71 11.28
CA ALA A 75 0.60 4.33 10.14
C ALA A 75 0.62 5.87 10.22
N ILE A 76 0.30 6.43 11.39
CA ILE A 76 0.31 7.90 11.61
C ILE A 76 1.73 8.46 11.57
N ARG A 77 2.68 7.78 12.17
CA ARG A 77 4.08 8.19 12.17
C ARG A 77 4.63 8.26 10.76
N GLU A 78 4.48 7.18 9.98
CA GLU A 78 4.96 7.10 8.59
C GLU A 78 4.28 8.16 7.69
N LEU A 79 2.96 8.35 7.81
CA LEU A 79 2.26 9.39 7.06
C LEU A 79 2.82 10.79 7.37
N ARG A 80 3.14 11.05 8.65
CA ARG A 80 3.77 12.32 9.04
C ARG A 80 5.20 12.44 8.52
N GLU A 81 5.99 11.38 8.59
CA GLU A 81 7.40 11.36 8.18
C GLU A 81 7.53 11.48 6.66
N GLU A 82 6.73 10.74 5.89
CA GLU A 82 6.82 10.68 4.44
C GLU A 82 6.05 11.77 3.69
N ALA A 83 4.95 12.29 4.28
CA ALA A 83 4.06 13.24 3.61
C ALA A 83 3.75 14.52 4.42
N GLY A 84 4.29 14.67 5.64
CA GLY A 84 4.06 15.83 6.50
C GLY A 84 2.65 15.90 7.12
N VAL A 85 1.76 14.99 6.77
CA VAL A 85 0.36 15.02 7.21
C VAL A 85 0.21 14.48 8.63
N ARG A 86 -0.41 15.28 9.49
CA ARG A 86 -0.72 14.92 10.88
C ARG A 86 -2.19 14.53 11.03
N LEU A 87 -2.45 13.32 11.43
CA LEU A 87 -3.78 12.88 11.85
C LEU A 87 -3.90 13.07 13.36
N PRO A 88 -4.86 13.88 13.83
CA PRO A 88 -4.96 14.23 15.25
C PRO A 88 -5.47 13.07 16.12
N ASP A 89 -6.18 12.12 15.53
CA ASP A 89 -6.82 11.02 16.24
C ASP A 89 -6.59 9.68 15.53
N PRO A 90 -5.96 8.70 16.20
CA PRO A 90 -5.83 7.35 15.66
C PRO A 90 -7.17 6.67 15.34
N ALA A 91 -8.26 7.08 15.95
CA ALA A 91 -9.61 6.58 15.66
C ALA A 91 -10.11 7.02 14.27
N ALA A 92 -9.51 8.05 13.66
CA ALA A 92 -9.79 8.44 12.28
C ALA A 92 -9.37 7.38 11.26
N LEU A 93 -8.43 6.49 11.62
CA LEU A 93 -8.00 5.39 10.76
C LEU A 93 -9.07 4.30 10.70
N VAL A 94 -9.53 3.96 9.51
CA VAL A 94 -10.47 2.86 9.26
C VAL A 94 -9.72 1.70 8.61
N ALA A 95 -9.70 0.53 9.23
CA ALA A 95 -9.07 -0.65 8.65
C ALA A 95 -9.76 -1.03 7.34
N PHE A 96 -8.97 -1.23 6.29
CA PHE A 96 -9.47 -1.49 4.94
C PHE A 96 -9.04 -2.85 4.41
N SER A 97 -7.77 -3.18 4.50
CA SER A 97 -7.25 -4.46 4.02
C SER A 97 -5.99 -4.88 4.79
N ARG A 98 -5.63 -6.16 4.67
CA ARG A 98 -4.39 -6.73 5.23
C ARG A 98 -3.74 -7.62 4.19
N TRP A 99 -2.50 -7.33 3.86
CA TRP A 99 -1.75 -8.05 2.84
C TRP A 99 -0.47 -8.64 3.42
N ILE A 100 -0.28 -9.94 3.18
CA ILE A 100 0.92 -10.66 3.61
C ILE A 100 1.74 -10.96 2.37
N THR A 101 3.00 -10.50 2.33
CA THR A 101 3.91 -10.80 1.22
C THR A 101 4.00 -12.30 0.98
N PRO A 102 4.01 -12.77 -0.29
CA PRO A 102 4.11 -14.19 -0.61
C PRO A 102 5.26 -14.89 0.11
N ALA A 103 5.07 -16.15 0.48
CA ALA A 103 6.09 -16.96 1.15
C ALA A 103 7.39 -17.11 0.35
N ALA A 104 7.29 -17.05 -0.99
CA ALA A 104 8.42 -17.15 -1.90
C ALA A 104 9.31 -15.90 -1.93
N VAL A 105 8.89 -14.79 -1.32
CA VAL A 105 9.64 -13.52 -1.32
C VAL A 105 10.53 -13.44 -0.08
N ARG A 106 11.77 -12.96 -0.24
CA ARG A 106 12.78 -12.91 0.84
C ARG A 106 12.44 -11.90 1.91
N ILE A 107 12.04 -10.69 1.53
CA ILE A 107 11.67 -9.61 2.45
C ILE A 107 10.15 -9.59 2.53
N ARG A 108 9.60 -9.94 3.69
CA ARG A 108 8.17 -10.10 3.87
C ARG A 108 7.62 -9.13 4.89
N TYR A 109 6.43 -8.63 4.56
CA TYR A 109 5.64 -7.78 5.44
C TYR A 109 4.23 -8.34 5.60
N ASP A 110 3.65 -8.13 6.76
CA ASP A 110 2.24 -8.29 7.08
C ASP A 110 1.69 -6.87 7.26
N THR A 111 1.17 -6.32 6.17
CA THR A 111 0.84 -4.90 6.06
C THR A 111 -0.66 -4.68 6.24
N TRP A 112 -1.01 -3.84 7.21
CA TRP A 112 -2.35 -3.32 7.37
C TRP A 112 -2.49 -2.00 6.63
N PHE A 113 -3.53 -1.88 5.83
CA PHE A 113 -3.89 -0.66 5.11
C PHE A 113 -5.10 -0.02 5.79
N PHE A 114 -4.93 1.25 6.12
CA PHE A 114 -5.96 2.07 6.75
C PHE A 114 -6.39 3.18 5.81
N LEU A 115 -7.68 3.49 5.78
CA LEU A 115 -8.22 4.68 5.13
C LEU A 115 -8.22 5.84 6.12
N ALA A 116 -7.89 7.03 5.66
CA ALA A 116 -8.09 8.29 6.37
C ALA A 116 -8.40 9.41 5.37
N THR A 117 -9.17 10.41 5.79
CA THR A 117 -9.36 11.63 5.00
C THR A 117 -8.30 12.67 5.35
N LEU A 118 -7.88 13.45 4.35
CA LEU A 118 -6.99 14.57 4.56
C LEU A 118 -7.65 15.59 5.51
N PRO A 119 -7.00 15.96 6.63
CA PRO A 119 -7.53 17.01 7.50
C PRO A 119 -7.63 18.36 6.79
N ALA A 120 -8.66 19.14 7.11
CA ALA A 120 -8.84 20.47 6.54
C ALA A 120 -7.60 21.35 6.80
N GLY A 121 -7.11 21.99 5.76
CA GLY A 121 -5.94 22.88 5.82
C GLY A 121 -4.58 22.16 5.92
N ALA A 122 -4.55 20.82 5.89
CA ALA A 122 -3.27 20.11 5.84
C ALA A 122 -2.60 20.31 4.48
N ALA A 123 -1.29 20.56 4.50
CA ALA A 123 -0.43 20.61 3.33
C ALA A 123 0.48 19.38 3.29
N LEU A 124 0.92 18.99 2.10
CA LEU A 124 1.92 17.92 1.94
C LEU A 124 3.32 18.50 2.11
N GLU A 125 4.12 17.85 2.92
CA GLU A 125 5.55 18.15 3.10
C GLU A 125 6.32 16.83 3.03
N ILE A 126 6.96 16.57 1.89
CA ILE A 126 7.79 15.37 1.72
C ILE A 126 9.16 15.56 2.37
N ASP A 127 9.74 14.47 2.88
CA ASP A 127 11.06 14.49 3.52
C ASP A 127 12.21 14.69 2.52
N GLY A 128 12.00 14.39 1.24
CA GLY A 128 12.98 14.50 0.16
C GLY A 128 14.10 13.44 0.22
N ALA A 129 14.10 12.58 1.21
CA ALA A 129 15.12 11.54 1.41
C ALA A 129 14.57 10.14 1.10
N GLU A 130 13.55 9.68 1.80
CA GLU A 130 12.87 8.41 1.52
C GLU A 130 11.80 8.56 0.44
N VAL A 131 11.08 9.67 0.46
CA VAL A 131 10.07 10.08 -0.51
C VAL A 131 10.55 11.32 -1.26
N VAL A 132 10.58 11.25 -2.59
CA VAL A 132 11.09 12.32 -3.46
C VAL A 132 9.99 13.10 -4.17
N ASP A 133 8.78 12.57 -4.24
CA ASP A 133 7.59 13.21 -4.81
C ASP A 133 6.32 12.65 -4.15
N ALA A 134 5.27 13.45 -4.09
CA ALA A 134 3.96 13.01 -3.61
C ALA A 134 2.85 13.72 -4.39
N ARG A 135 1.88 12.95 -4.90
CA ARG A 135 0.81 13.47 -5.74
C ARG A 135 -0.52 12.85 -5.40
N TRP A 136 -1.56 13.63 -5.65
CA TRP A 136 -2.93 13.15 -5.65
C TRP A 136 -3.28 12.56 -7.00
N PHE A 137 -3.93 11.41 -6.97
CA PHE A 137 -4.39 10.72 -8.16
C PHE A 137 -5.85 10.30 -8.01
N VAL A 138 -6.64 10.49 -9.02
CA VAL A 138 -7.84 9.67 -9.21
C VAL A 138 -7.37 8.23 -9.41
N PRO A 139 -7.93 7.23 -8.71
CA PRO A 139 -7.41 5.86 -8.78
C PRO A 139 -7.26 5.29 -10.19
N GLY A 140 -8.25 5.53 -11.07
CA GLY A 140 -8.21 5.10 -12.46
C GLY A 140 -7.09 5.77 -13.28
N ASP A 141 -6.81 7.05 -13.01
CA ASP A 141 -5.76 7.80 -13.71
C ASP A 141 -4.36 7.30 -13.31
N ALA A 142 -4.17 6.93 -12.04
CA ALA A 142 -2.91 6.31 -11.60
C ALA A 142 -2.68 4.97 -12.32
N LEU A 143 -3.71 4.13 -12.46
CA LEU A 143 -3.61 2.88 -13.22
C LEU A 143 -3.28 3.14 -14.68
N ALA A 144 -3.96 4.09 -15.33
CA ALA A 144 -3.71 4.46 -16.71
C ALA A 144 -2.29 5.03 -16.91
N ALA A 145 -1.77 5.83 -15.96
CA ALA A 145 -0.41 6.34 -16.00
C ALA A 145 0.63 5.19 -15.88
N ALA A 146 0.35 4.19 -15.04
CA ALA A 146 1.21 3.02 -14.94
C ALA A 146 1.20 2.17 -16.22
N ASP A 147 0.05 1.98 -16.85
CA ASP A 147 -0.07 1.28 -18.13
C ASP A 147 0.71 1.98 -19.26
N ARG A 148 0.81 3.31 -19.21
CA ARG A 148 1.64 4.11 -20.14
C ARG A 148 3.13 4.14 -19.77
N GLY A 149 3.52 3.55 -18.62
CA GLY A 149 4.90 3.56 -18.13
C GLY A 149 5.36 4.91 -17.56
N GLU A 150 4.45 5.82 -17.26
CA GLU A 150 4.75 7.14 -16.67
C GLU A 150 5.09 7.04 -15.17
N ILE A 151 4.48 6.08 -14.48
CA ILE A 151 4.76 5.76 -13.09
C ILE A 151 4.94 4.25 -12.91
N LEU A 152 5.74 3.86 -11.91
CA LEU A 152 5.90 2.48 -11.51
C LEU A 152 5.01 2.19 -10.30
N LEU A 153 4.04 1.29 -10.44
CA LEU A 153 3.21 0.80 -9.35
C LEU A 153 3.61 -0.61 -8.94
N VAL A 154 3.49 -0.91 -7.65
CA VAL A 154 3.68 -2.26 -7.11
C VAL A 154 2.35 -3.00 -7.01
N PHE A 155 2.39 -4.33 -7.04
CA PHE A 155 1.20 -5.17 -7.13
C PHE A 155 0.11 -4.85 -6.08
N PRO A 156 0.40 -4.72 -4.76
CA PRO A 156 -0.64 -4.35 -3.80
C PRO A 156 -1.26 -2.97 -4.07
N THR A 157 -0.45 -1.98 -4.51
CA THR A 157 -0.95 -0.66 -4.86
C THR A 157 -1.90 -0.72 -6.05
N ILE A 158 -1.56 -1.48 -7.10
CA ILE A 158 -2.43 -1.70 -8.27
C ILE A 158 -3.78 -2.29 -7.82
N LYS A 159 -3.75 -3.35 -6.99
CA LYS A 159 -4.98 -4.00 -6.52
C LYS A 159 -5.86 -3.11 -5.66
N HIS A 160 -5.26 -2.25 -4.83
CA HIS A 160 -6.02 -1.24 -4.11
C HIS A 160 -6.61 -0.19 -5.06
N LEU A 161 -5.84 0.35 -6.00
CA LEU A 161 -6.35 1.34 -6.96
C LEU A 161 -7.50 0.77 -7.81
N GLU A 162 -7.41 -0.49 -8.25
CA GLU A 162 -8.51 -1.18 -8.94
C GLU A 162 -9.78 -1.22 -8.09
N GLN A 163 -9.65 -1.54 -6.80
CA GLN A 163 -10.78 -1.58 -5.86
C GLN A 163 -11.33 -0.17 -5.58
N LEU A 164 -10.46 0.81 -5.39
CA LEU A 164 -10.82 2.21 -5.09
C LEU A 164 -11.51 2.90 -6.26
N SER A 165 -11.21 2.51 -7.50
CA SER A 165 -11.86 3.04 -8.71
C SER A 165 -13.37 2.78 -8.77
N GLY A 166 -13.90 1.89 -7.92
CA GLY A 166 -15.33 1.62 -7.81
C GLY A 166 -16.11 2.61 -6.93
N PHE A 167 -15.45 3.61 -6.32
CA PHE A 167 -16.07 4.56 -5.39
C PHE A 167 -16.01 5.98 -5.92
N GLY A 168 -17.10 6.73 -5.72
CA GLY A 168 -17.22 8.11 -6.16
C GLY A 168 -16.70 9.13 -5.14
N SER A 169 -16.55 8.74 -3.86
CA SER A 169 -16.11 9.65 -2.79
C SER A 169 -15.43 8.94 -1.63
N ALA A 170 -14.63 9.68 -0.87
CA ALA A 170 -14.00 9.21 0.37
C ALA A 170 -15.04 8.78 1.41
N GLY A 171 -16.14 9.52 1.52
CA GLY A 171 -17.22 9.19 2.45
C GLY A 171 -17.88 7.85 2.14
N GLU A 172 -18.16 7.57 0.86
CA GLU A 172 -18.72 6.29 0.40
C GLU A 172 -17.77 5.14 0.71
N LEU A 173 -16.49 5.29 0.37
CA LEU A 173 -15.44 4.29 0.60
C LEU A 173 -15.28 3.98 2.10
N ILE A 174 -15.18 5.01 2.94
CA ILE A 174 -15.05 4.84 4.39
C ILE A 174 -16.29 4.16 4.99
N ALA A 175 -17.49 4.56 4.55
CA ALA A 175 -18.72 3.92 5.00
C ALA A 175 -18.77 2.44 4.57
N HIS A 176 -18.28 2.11 3.38
CA HIS A 176 -18.14 0.72 2.92
C HIS A 176 -17.14 -0.04 3.81
N ALA A 177 -15.94 0.48 4.01
CA ALA A 177 -14.88 -0.17 4.79
C ALA A 177 -15.30 -0.47 6.24
N ARG A 178 -16.03 0.43 6.87
CA ARG A 178 -16.55 0.23 8.24
C ARG A 178 -17.50 -0.95 8.39
N ARG A 179 -18.11 -1.42 7.31
CA ARG A 179 -19.03 -2.58 7.30
C ARG A 179 -18.32 -3.89 6.97
N GLN A 180 -17.05 -3.82 6.59
CA GLN A 180 -16.28 -5.00 6.19
C GLN A 180 -15.44 -5.55 7.34
N THR A 181 -15.28 -6.87 7.36
CA THR A 181 -14.28 -7.52 8.22
C THR A 181 -13.01 -7.71 7.39
N VAL A 182 -11.89 -7.21 7.88
CA VAL A 182 -10.61 -7.33 7.21
C VAL A 182 -10.07 -8.76 7.36
N ALA A 183 -10.02 -9.49 6.27
CA ALA A 183 -9.37 -10.79 6.19
C ALA A 183 -7.98 -10.65 5.55
N PRO A 184 -6.96 -11.41 5.97
CA PRO A 184 -5.64 -11.35 5.37
C PRO A 184 -5.67 -11.89 3.93
N VAL A 185 -5.05 -11.14 3.01
CA VAL A 185 -4.78 -11.54 1.62
C VAL A 185 -3.31 -11.92 1.52
N GLN A 186 -3.01 -13.18 1.23
CA GLN A 186 -1.64 -13.64 0.98
C GLN A 186 -1.55 -14.15 -0.46
N PRO A 187 -1.04 -13.35 -1.39
CA PRO A 187 -0.83 -13.81 -2.77
C PRO A 187 0.16 -14.98 -2.83
N ARG A 188 0.09 -15.75 -3.90
CA ARG A 188 1.08 -16.78 -4.21
C ARG A 188 1.79 -16.49 -5.50
N VAL A 189 3.06 -16.84 -5.57
CA VAL A 189 3.83 -16.81 -6.82
C VAL A 189 3.79 -18.23 -7.40
N LEU A 190 3.26 -18.35 -8.62
CA LEU A 190 3.24 -19.59 -9.39
C LEU A 190 4.26 -19.50 -10.52
N GLY A 191 5.00 -20.58 -10.75
CA GLY A 191 6.07 -20.60 -11.75
C GLY A 191 7.37 -19.97 -11.25
N THR A 192 8.36 -19.90 -12.14
CA THR A 192 9.70 -19.36 -11.87
C THR A 192 10.19 -18.52 -13.05
N GLY A 193 11.10 -17.58 -12.80
CA GLY A 193 11.67 -16.74 -13.83
C GLY A 193 10.60 -15.93 -14.61
N GLU A 194 10.68 -15.92 -15.93
CA GLU A 194 9.76 -15.19 -16.80
C GLU A 194 8.30 -15.72 -16.78
N THR A 195 8.09 -16.95 -16.30
CA THR A 195 6.76 -17.55 -16.18
C THR A 195 6.11 -17.30 -14.81
N ALA A 196 6.81 -16.62 -13.89
CA ALA A 196 6.29 -16.32 -12.58
C ALA A 196 5.07 -15.39 -12.69
N ARG A 197 3.97 -15.78 -12.03
CA ARG A 197 2.75 -14.97 -11.93
C ARG A 197 2.27 -14.94 -10.50
N ILE A 198 1.68 -13.83 -10.10
CA ILE A 198 1.05 -13.67 -8.80
C ILE A 198 -0.43 -14.06 -8.94
N VAL A 199 -0.91 -14.89 -8.02
CA VAL A 199 -2.34 -15.28 -7.92
C VAL A 199 -2.89 -14.94 -6.55
N LEU A 200 -4.15 -14.53 -6.52
CA LEU A 200 -4.88 -14.15 -5.32
C LEU A 200 -5.78 -15.29 -4.81
N PRO A 201 -6.18 -15.28 -3.53
CA PRO A 201 -7.18 -16.21 -3.01
C PRO A 201 -8.45 -16.20 -3.87
N GLY A 202 -8.88 -17.40 -4.33
CA GLY A 202 -10.04 -17.57 -5.20
C GLY A 202 -9.74 -17.57 -6.71
N GLU A 203 -8.54 -17.20 -7.13
CA GLU A 203 -8.14 -17.28 -8.54
C GLU A 203 -7.70 -18.69 -8.94
N PRO A 204 -7.81 -19.06 -10.24
CA PRO A 204 -7.36 -20.35 -10.74
C PRO A 204 -5.86 -20.58 -10.46
N GLY A 205 -5.57 -21.72 -9.83
CA GLY A 205 -4.21 -22.09 -9.43
C GLY A 205 -3.84 -21.68 -8.00
N TYR A 206 -4.68 -20.92 -7.29
CA TYR A 206 -4.47 -20.67 -5.88
C TYR A 206 -4.82 -21.93 -5.07
N THR A 207 -3.82 -22.62 -4.53
CA THR A 207 -3.98 -23.74 -3.59
C THR A 207 -3.70 -23.27 -2.18
N ARG A 208 -4.52 -23.66 -1.20
CA ARG A 208 -4.31 -23.31 0.22
C ARG A 208 -3.06 -23.97 0.78
#